data_b9eebfdea9d764a0b7fa04125710fd6a
#
_entry.id   b9eebfdea9d764a0b7fa04125710fd6a
#
_cell.length_a   1.000
_cell.length_b   1.000
_cell.length_c   1.000
_cell.angle_alpha   90.00
_cell.angle_beta   90.00
_cell.angle_gamma   90.00
#
_symmetry.space_group_name_H-M   'P 1'
#
loop_
_entity.id
_entity.type
_entity.pdbx_description
1 polymer ?
#
loop_
_entity_poly.entity_id
_entity_poly.type
_entity_poly.pdbx_seq_one_letter_code
_entity_poly.pdbx_strand_id
1 'polypeptide(L)'
;VPVSPVVVRRVALANAVANGLIVVTGGAVRLTGSGLGCPTWPECTDGSITPTAELAGHGLIEFGNRLLTFVLAVVAIATVVVVWRSARRDLRRWAVGSFLGIPAQALLGGVTVLTGLNPWTVAAHFLVSMVLVAIATTLWLRSREPGVGGLLVRRPVAALVTGIAVTVAAVQVFGTVVTGSGPHSGDPGAGRTGFDPELVSQLHADVVFLLIGLTVALLVALYATDSPGRVRRAARDLLVVELAQGVIGYVQYFTGLPVVLVLLHMLGAVLITAFTARLCWAVRGPRTEAEVQPPADAFATTR
;
A
#
# COMPACT_ATOMS: atom_id res chain seq x y z
N VAL A 1 -15.59 28.18 9.07
CA VAL A 1 -14.16 28.48 8.97
C VAL A 1 -13.52 27.32 8.20
N PRO A 2 -12.79 27.56 7.13
CA PRO A 2 -12.10 26.51 6.38
C PRO A 2 -11.05 25.82 7.26
N VAL A 3 -10.92 24.51 7.11
CA VAL A 3 -9.94 23.70 7.87
C VAL A 3 -8.52 24.06 7.44
N SER A 4 -7.63 24.20 8.42
CA SER A 4 -6.23 24.60 8.14
C SER A 4 -5.47 23.53 7.36
N PRO A 5 -4.50 23.91 6.48
CA PRO A 5 -3.67 22.96 5.73
C PRO A 5 -2.91 21.97 6.63
N VAL A 6 -2.55 22.37 7.85
CA VAL A 6 -1.85 21.50 8.82
C VAL A 6 -2.73 20.34 9.25
N VAL A 7 -4.02 20.59 9.52
CA VAL A 7 -4.97 19.53 9.89
C VAL A 7 -5.17 18.56 8.73
N VAL A 8 -5.33 19.08 7.49
CA VAL A 8 -5.43 18.24 6.29
C VAL A 8 -4.24 17.30 6.15
N ARG A 9 -3.00 17.82 6.34
CA ARG A 9 -1.77 17.01 6.27
C ARG A 9 -1.71 15.94 7.36
N ARG A 10 -2.10 16.29 8.61
CA ARG A 10 -2.06 15.35 9.75
C ARG A 10 -3.04 14.20 9.57
N VAL A 11 -4.28 14.48 9.19
CA VAL A 11 -5.27 13.40 8.96
C VAL A 11 -4.92 12.55 7.75
N ALA A 12 -4.38 13.14 6.67
CA ALA A 12 -3.91 12.39 5.51
C ALA A 12 -2.71 11.47 5.86
N LEU A 13 -1.79 11.94 6.73
CA LEU A 13 -0.69 11.11 7.24
C LEU A 13 -1.23 9.98 8.13
N ALA A 14 -2.13 10.29 9.06
CA ALA A 14 -2.75 9.28 9.93
C ALA A 14 -3.46 8.20 9.10
N ASN A 15 -4.18 8.59 8.02
CA ASN A 15 -4.82 7.66 7.11
C ASN A 15 -3.79 6.78 6.37
N ALA A 16 -2.67 7.34 5.91
CA ALA A 16 -1.62 6.56 5.25
C ALA A 16 -0.95 5.56 6.21
N VAL A 17 -0.64 5.99 7.43
CA VAL A 17 -0.05 5.15 8.49
C VAL A 17 -1.03 4.03 8.89
N ALA A 18 -2.32 4.35 9.10
CA ALA A 18 -3.32 3.37 9.48
C ALA A 18 -3.54 2.30 8.39
N ASN A 19 -3.56 2.69 7.10
CA ASN A 19 -3.60 1.73 5.98
C ASN A 19 -2.35 0.84 5.92
N GLY A 20 -1.16 1.35 6.25
CA GLY A 20 0.05 0.52 6.33
C GLY A 20 0.05 -0.43 7.53
N LEU A 21 -0.37 0.05 8.69
CA LEU A 21 -0.38 -0.74 9.93
C LEU A 21 -1.35 -1.91 9.87
N ILE A 22 -2.56 -1.72 9.29
CA ILE A 22 -3.54 -2.82 9.19
C ILE A 22 -3.05 -3.95 8.30
N VAL A 23 -2.19 -3.69 7.32
CA VAL A 23 -1.55 -4.73 6.51
C VAL A 23 -0.62 -5.59 7.38
N VAL A 24 0.19 -4.93 8.22
CA VAL A 24 1.13 -5.64 9.10
C VAL A 24 0.38 -6.45 10.16
N THR A 25 -0.66 -5.88 10.77
CA THR A 25 -1.48 -6.61 11.77
C THR A 25 -2.27 -7.76 11.14
N GLY A 26 -2.81 -7.59 9.92
CA GLY A 26 -3.41 -8.68 9.15
C GLY A 26 -2.39 -9.79 8.81
N GLY A 27 -1.14 -9.41 8.54
CA GLY A 27 -0.03 -10.36 8.42
C GLY A 27 0.24 -11.12 9.72
N ALA A 28 0.18 -10.45 10.87
CA ALA A 28 0.34 -11.09 12.17
C ALA A 28 -0.78 -12.13 12.43
N VAL A 29 -2.04 -11.82 12.10
CA VAL A 29 -3.15 -12.79 12.16
C VAL A 29 -2.81 -14.06 11.38
N ARG A 30 -2.32 -13.89 10.15
CA ARG A 30 -1.94 -15.02 9.30
C ARG A 30 -0.77 -15.81 9.90
N LEU A 31 0.29 -15.14 10.32
CA LEU A 31 1.53 -15.76 10.79
C LEU A 31 1.39 -16.46 12.15
N THR A 32 0.38 -16.07 12.94
CA THR A 32 0.04 -16.72 14.21
C THR A 32 -0.94 -17.89 14.05
N GLY A 33 -1.31 -18.24 12.80
CA GLY A 33 -2.31 -19.30 12.54
C GLY A 33 -3.72 -18.90 12.98
N SER A 34 -4.02 -17.60 13.06
CA SER A 34 -5.28 -17.07 13.59
C SER A 34 -6.27 -16.62 12.50
N GLY A 35 -6.00 -16.99 11.23
CA GLY A 35 -6.80 -16.51 10.10
C GLY A 35 -8.22 -17.08 10.02
N LEU A 36 -8.50 -18.16 10.75
CA LEU A 36 -9.83 -18.72 11.00
C LEU A 36 -10.16 -18.75 12.50
N GLY A 37 -9.55 -17.87 13.29
CA GLY A 37 -9.91 -17.67 14.70
C GLY A 37 -11.35 -17.20 14.90
N CYS A 38 -11.96 -16.60 13.88
CA CYS A 38 -13.40 -16.36 13.71
C CYS A 38 -13.85 -17.01 12.42
N PRO A 39 -14.37 -18.26 12.45
CA PRO A 39 -14.60 -19.06 11.24
C PRO A 39 -15.79 -18.59 10.39
N THR A 40 -16.58 -17.64 10.86
CA THR A 40 -17.73 -17.06 10.13
C THR A 40 -17.54 -15.58 9.84
N TRP A 41 -18.38 -15.02 8.97
CA TRP A 41 -18.41 -13.60 8.65
C TRP A 41 -19.85 -13.16 8.26
N PRO A 42 -20.39 -12.01 8.75
CA PRO A 42 -19.71 -10.97 9.55
C PRO A 42 -19.52 -11.31 11.04
N GLU A 43 -20.23 -12.30 11.56
CA GLU A 43 -20.11 -12.77 12.93
C GLU A 43 -18.80 -13.53 13.15
N CYS A 44 -18.34 -13.68 14.41
CA CYS A 44 -17.16 -14.45 14.74
C CYS A 44 -17.48 -15.96 14.80
N THR A 45 -18.67 -16.31 15.34
CA THR A 45 -19.24 -17.65 15.37
C THR A 45 -20.74 -17.56 15.12
N ASP A 46 -21.40 -18.66 14.82
CA ASP A 46 -22.85 -18.70 14.64
C ASP A 46 -23.57 -18.12 15.87
N GLY A 47 -24.23 -16.97 15.67
CA GLY A 47 -24.97 -16.25 16.71
C GLY A 47 -24.13 -15.38 17.66
N SER A 48 -22.81 -15.20 17.43
CA SER A 48 -21.98 -14.30 18.22
C SER A 48 -21.05 -13.43 17.37
N ILE A 49 -21.10 -12.12 17.61
CA ILE A 49 -20.17 -11.15 16.99
C ILE A 49 -18.77 -11.25 17.63
N THR A 50 -18.71 -11.63 18.91
CA THR A 50 -17.46 -11.74 19.67
C THR A 50 -16.96 -13.18 19.73
N PRO A 51 -15.63 -13.41 19.83
CA PRO A 51 -15.10 -14.75 19.98
C PRO A 51 -15.58 -15.41 21.27
N THR A 52 -15.86 -16.71 21.21
CA THR A 52 -16.18 -17.52 22.39
C THR A 52 -14.91 -18.00 23.08
N ALA A 53 -15.02 -18.48 24.33
CA ALA A 53 -13.87 -19.01 25.08
C ALA A 53 -13.20 -20.21 24.39
N GLU A 54 -13.93 -20.96 23.58
CA GLU A 54 -13.44 -22.13 22.82
C GLU A 54 -12.43 -21.77 21.73
N LEU A 55 -12.53 -20.54 21.16
CA LEU A 55 -11.62 -20.04 20.13
C LEU A 55 -10.28 -19.57 20.70
N ALA A 56 -10.15 -19.50 22.02
CA ALA A 56 -8.94 -19.13 22.75
C ALA A 56 -8.26 -17.87 22.19
N GLY A 57 -6.90 -17.83 22.17
CA GLY A 57 -6.12 -16.68 21.70
C GLY A 57 -6.29 -16.36 20.22
N HIS A 58 -6.55 -17.36 19.37
CA HIS A 58 -6.71 -17.16 17.93
C HIS A 58 -7.94 -16.31 17.58
N GLY A 59 -9.06 -16.55 18.26
CA GLY A 59 -10.26 -15.72 18.12
C GLY A 59 -10.02 -14.27 18.52
N LEU A 60 -9.29 -14.02 19.62
CA LEU A 60 -8.95 -12.67 20.07
C LEU A 60 -8.03 -11.92 19.09
N ILE A 61 -7.06 -12.62 18.49
CA ILE A 61 -6.12 -12.02 17.51
C ILE A 61 -6.87 -11.61 16.24
N GLU A 62 -7.68 -12.50 15.67
CA GLU A 62 -8.45 -12.17 14.47
C GLU A 62 -9.50 -11.10 14.75
N PHE A 63 -10.30 -11.25 15.82
CA PHE A 63 -11.31 -10.28 16.20
C PHE A 63 -10.70 -8.89 16.47
N GLY A 64 -9.56 -8.84 17.16
CA GLY A 64 -8.81 -7.61 17.37
C GLY A 64 -8.43 -6.91 16.06
N ASN A 65 -8.00 -7.68 15.05
CA ASN A 65 -7.72 -7.12 13.73
C ASN A 65 -8.99 -6.64 13.00
N ARG A 66 -10.14 -7.33 13.17
CA ARG A 66 -11.45 -6.84 12.67
C ARG A 66 -11.82 -5.51 13.34
N LEU A 67 -11.58 -5.35 14.65
CA LEU A 67 -11.82 -4.07 15.36
C LEU A 67 -10.93 -2.92 14.82
N LEU A 68 -9.67 -3.20 14.47
CA LEU A 68 -8.79 -2.19 13.87
C LEU A 68 -9.35 -1.67 12.53
N THR A 69 -10.15 -2.45 11.82
CA THR A 69 -10.84 -1.98 10.60
C THR A 69 -11.84 -0.86 10.91
N PHE A 70 -12.53 -0.89 12.05
CA PHE A 70 -13.40 0.22 12.48
C PHE A 70 -12.59 1.46 12.84
N VAL A 71 -11.44 1.32 13.49
CA VAL A 71 -10.54 2.45 13.75
C VAL A 71 -10.08 3.07 12.42
N LEU A 72 -9.68 2.25 11.45
CA LEU A 72 -9.31 2.70 10.12
C LEU A 72 -10.48 3.42 9.42
N ALA A 73 -11.70 2.90 9.54
CA ALA A 73 -12.90 3.54 8.98
C ALA A 73 -13.14 4.92 9.59
N VAL A 74 -13.01 5.08 10.91
CA VAL A 74 -13.13 6.38 11.60
C VAL A 74 -12.07 7.36 11.08
N VAL A 75 -10.81 6.94 10.93
CA VAL A 75 -9.73 7.77 10.39
C VAL A 75 -10.02 8.18 8.94
N ALA A 76 -10.54 7.27 8.11
CA ALA A 76 -10.89 7.57 6.72
C ALA A 76 -12.10 8.51 6.62
N ILE A 77 -13.14 8.33 7.44
CA ILE A 77 -14.27 9.26 7.53
C ILE A 77 -13.80 10.65 7.95
N ALA A 78 -12.98 10.74 9.00
CA ALA A 78 -12.40 12.00 9.45
C ALA A 78 -11.59 12.66 8.32
N THR A 79 -10.83 11.87 7.54
CA THR A 79 -10.07 12.35 6.39
C THR A 79 -11.01 12.92 5.31
N VAL A 80 -12.08 12.21 4.96
CA VAL A 80 -13.09 12.70 4.01
C VAL A 80 -13.70 14.02 4.49
N VAL A 81 -14.19 14.08 5.74
CA VAL A 81 -14.82 15.27 6.33
C VAL A 81 -13.87 16.47 6.30
N VAL A 82 -12.60 16.27 6.75
CA VAL A 82 -11.58 17.33 6.77
C VAL A 82 -11.25 17.82 5.37
N VAL A 83 -11.08 16.91 4.40
CA VAL A 83 -10.82 17.27 3.01
C VAL A 83 -12.02 18.01 2.40
N TRP A 84 -13.26 17.62 2.69
CA TRP A 84 -14.46 18.30 2.19
C TRP A 84 -14.62 19.73 2.71
N ARG A 85 -14.25 19.93 4.00
CA ARG A 85 -14.26 21.27 4.65
C ARG A 85 -13.06 22.13 4.29
N SER A 86 -12.07 21.58 3.57
CA SER A 86 -10.89 22.32 3.10
C SER A 86 -11.14 22.91 1.70
N ALA A 87 -10.30 23.90 1.30
CA ALA A 87 -10.29 24.44 -0.06
C ALA A 87 -9.70 23.46 -1.11
N ARG A 88 -9.17 22.31 -0.68
CA ARG A 88 -8.42 21.35 -1.51
C ARG A 88 -9.37 20.34 -2.20
N ARG A 89 -10.11 20.81 -3.22
CA ARG A 89 -11.03 19.97 -4.01
C ARG A 89 -10.32 18.84 -4.75
N ASP A 90 -9.04 19.03 -5.11
CA ASP A 90 -8.21 18.06 -5.81
C ASP A 90 -7.91 16.79 -4.97
N LEU A 91 -8.05 16.85 -3.64
CA LEU A 91 -7.84 15.74 -2.73
C LEU A 91 -9.09 14.85 -2.55
N ARG A 92 -10.28 15.34 -2.89
CA ARG A 92 -11.55 14.66 -2.60
C ARG A 92 -11.62 13.25 -3.17
N ARG A 93 -11.21 13.06 -4.44
CA ARG A 93 -11.22 11.74 -5.10
C ARG A 93 -10.32 10.72 -4.37
N TRP A 94 -9.18 11.18 -3.84
CA TRP A 94 -8.24 10.32 -3.10
C TRP A 94 -8.78 9.96 -1.72
N ALA A 95 -9.40 10.92 -1.03
CA ALA A 95 -10.04 10.68 0.26
C ALA A 95 -11.24 9.73 0.12
N VAL A 96 -12.09 9.91 -0.90
CA VAL A 96 -13.21 9.02 -1.20
C VAL A 96 -12.72 7.63 -1.60
N GLY A 97 -11.71 7.54 -2.48
CA GLY A 97 -11.14 6.25 -2.87
C GLY A 97 -10.56 5.47 -1.69
N SER A 98 -9.85 6.16 -0.77
CA SER A 98 -9.37 5.53 0.46
C SER A 98 -10.51 5.05 1.35
N PHE A 99 -11.58 5.84 1.51
CA PHE A 99 -12.75 5.47 2.32
C PHE A 99 -13.53 4.30 1.72
N LEU A 100 -13.86 4.35 0.41
CA LEU A 100 -14.62 3.29 -0.25
C LEU A 100 -13.84 1.96 -0.32
N GLY A 101 -12.52 2.02 -0.30
CA GLY A 101 -11.68 0.85 -0.23
C GLY A 101 -11.86 0.05 1.06
N ILE A 102 -12.25 0.67 2.17
CA ILE A 102 -12.39 -0.03 3.46
C ILE A 102 -13.55 -1.02 3.45
N PRO A 103 -14.80 -0.64 3.11
CA PRO A 103 -15.88 -1.62 3.00
C PRO A 103 -15.62 -2.67 1.90
N ALA A 104 -14.98 -2.31 0.79
CA ALA A 104 -14.57 -3.28 -0.22
C ALA A 104 -13.59 -4.31 0.35
N GLN A 105 -12.62 -3.88 1.17
CA GLN A 105 -11.68 -4.77 1.85
C GLN A 105 -12.35 -5.60 2.95
N ALA A 106 -13.34 -5.07 3.67
CA ALA A 106 -14.10 -5.85 4.64
C ALA A 106 -14.87 -7.00 3.95
N LEU A 107 -15.52 -6.72 2.81
CA LEU A 107 -16.20 -7.74 2.01
C LEU A 107 -15.20 -8.79 1.47
N LEU A 108 -14.08 -8.35 0.92
CA LEU A 108 -13.05 -9.26 0.40
C LEU A 108 -12.41 -10.09 1.52
N GLY A 109 -12.21 -9.49 2.71
CA GLY A 109 -11.76 -10.20 3.92
C GLY A 109 -12.78 -11.24 4.38
N GLY A 110 -14.08 -10.90 4.34
CA GLY A 110 -15.16 -11.86 4.58
C GLY A 110 -15.14 -13.05 3.60
N VAL A 111 -14.93 -12.78 2.32
CA VAL A 111 -14.75 -13.84 1.30
C VAL A 111 -13.55 -14.71 1.62
N THR A 112 -12.42 -14.13 2.09
CA THR A 112 -11.26 -14.94 2.49
C THR A 112 -11.58 -15.93 3.62
N VAL A 113 -12.32 -15.49 4.63
CA VAL A 113 -12.77 -16.37 5.74
C VAL A 113 -13.72 -17.45 5.22
N LEU A 114 -14.78 -17.06 4.51
CA LEU A 114 -15.82 -17.96 4.00
C LEU A 114 -15.31 -18.99 2.98
N THR A 115 -14.16 -18.72 2.34
CA THR A 115 -13.48 -19.65 1.42
C THR A 115 -12.37 -20.46 2.08
N GLY A 116 -12.30 -20.49 3.43
CA GLY A 116 -11.28 -21.25 4.17
C GLY A 116 -9.86 -20.76 3.88
N LEU A 117 -9.65 -19.45 3.77
CA LEU A 117 -8.38 -18.82 3.42
C LEU A 117 -7.81 -19.31 2.08
N ASN A 118 -8.67 -19.44 1.06
CA ASN A 118 -8.20 -19.75 -0.29
C ASN A 118 -7.03 -18.82 -0.68
N PRO A 119 -5.87 -19.33 -1.13
CA PRO A 119 -4.67 -18.53 -1.35
C PRO A 119 -4.87 -17.39 -2.36
N TRP A 120 -5.78 -17.55 -3.33
CA TRP A 120 -6.08 -16.53 -4.33
C TRP A 120 -6.93 -15.38 -3.77
N THR A 121 -7.89 -15.68 -2.88
CA THR A 121 -8.68 -14.64 -2.20
C THR A 121 -7.80 -13.85 -1.21
N VAL A 122 -6.90 -14.55 -0.49
CA VAL A 122 -5.90 -13.90 0.38
C VAL A 122 -4.95 -13.02 -0.44
N ALA A 123 -4.47 -13.50 -1.60
CA ALA A 123 -3.63 -12.71 -2.50
C ALA A 123 -4.35 -11.45 -2.99
N ALA A 124 -5.60 -11.58 -3.44
CA ALA A 124 -6.42 -10.44 -3.88
C ALA A 124 -6.62 -9.42 -2.74
N HIS A 125 -6.93 -9.89 -1.52
CA HIS A 125 -7.09 -9.04 -0.34
C HIS A 125 -5.81 -8.24 -0.02
N PHE A 126 -4.65 -8.89 -0.07
CA PHE A 126 -3.36 -8.22 0.11
C PHE A 126 -3.07 -7.19 -1.00
N LEU A 127 -3.24 -7.57 -2.28
CA LEU A 127 -2.95 -6.68 -3.41
C LEU A 127 -3.85 -5.44 -3.42
N VAL A 128 -5.14 -5.57 -3.10
CA VAL A 128 -6.04 -4.42 -2.95
C VAL A 128 -5.62 -3.55 -1.76
N SER A 129 -5.12 -4.14 -0.66
CA SER A 129 -4.53 -3.37 0.45
C SER A 129 -3.35 -2.53 -0.02
N MET A 130 -2.46 -3.05 -0.89
CA MET A 130 -1.34 -2.29 -1.45
C MET A 130 -1.81 -1.11 -2.31
N VAL A 131 -2.89 -1.28 -3.08
CA VAL A 131 -3.51 -0.17 -3.82
C VAL A 131 -4.01 0.91 -2.86
N LEU A 132 -4.64 0.53 -1.74
CA LEU A 132 -5.10 1.50 -0.73
C LEU A 132 -3.95 2.21 -0.03
N VAL A 133 -2.84 1.53 0.27
CA VAL A 133 -1.61 2.15 0.77
C VAL A 133 -1.08 3.18 -0.24
N ALA A 134 -1.05 2.87 -1.53
CA ALA A 134 -0.63 3.79 -2.59
C ALA A 134 -1.57 5.02 -2.69
N ILE A 135 -2.90 4.81 -2.62
CA ILE A 135 -3.91 5.89 -2.62
C ILE A 135 -3.73 6.80 -1.40
N ALA A 136 -3.64 6.23 -0.19
CA ALA A 136 -3.51 6.97 1.05
C ALA A 136 -2.17 7.74 1.11
N THR A 137 -1.07 7.12 0.67
CA THR A 137 0.23 7.78 0.54
C THR A 137 0.17 8.94 -0.45
N THR A 138 -0.45 8.73 -1.62
CA THR A 138 -0.61 9.78 -2.62
C THR A 138 -1.45 10.94 -2.08
N LEU A 139 -2.53 10.66 -1.36
CA LEU A 139 -3.34 11.67 -0.67
C LEU A 139 -2.48 12.52 0.27
N TRP A 140 -1.67 11.89 1.12
CA TRP A 140 -0.76 12.57 2.03
C TRP A 140 0.26 13.43 1.29
N LEU A 141 0.94 12.90 0.26
CA LEU A 141 1.92 13.64 -0.53
C LEU A 141 1.30 14.87 -1.20
N ARG A 142 0.11 14.71 -1.82
CA ARG A 142 -0.64 15.80 -2.45
C ARG A 142 -1.11 16.85 -1.44
N SER A 143 -1.40 16.47 -0.21
CA SER A 143 -1.81 17.42 0.84
C SER A 143 -0.68 18.39 1.23
N ARG A 144 0.57 18.05 0.91
CA ARG A 144 1.77 18.83 1.25
C ARG A 144 2.11 19.91 0.22
N GLU A 145 1.64 19.76 -1.02
CA GLU A 145 1.98 20.64 -2.13
C GLU A 145 0.71 21.18 -2.82
N PRO A 146 0.69 22.42 -3.28
CA PRO A 146 -0.45 22.97 -4.01
C PRO A 146 -0.48 22.43 -5.45
N GLY A 147 -1.50 21.65 -5.78
CA GLY A 147 -1.77 21.21 -7.15
C GLY A 147 -0.74 20.23 -7.73
N VAL A 148 -0.93 19.86 -8.99
CA VAL A 148 -0.04 19.01 -9.80
C VAL A 148 0.33 19.80 -11.04
N GLY A 149 1.61 20.12 -11.19
CA GLY A 149 2.19 20.73 -12.39
C GLY A 149 2.69 19.70 -13.40
N GLY A 150 3.44 20.18 -14.38
CA GLY A 150 4.03 19.38 -15.45
C GLY A 150 5.11 18.41 -14.96
N LEU A 151 5.63 17.62 -15.89
CA LEU A 151 6.77 16.73 -15.65
C LEU A 151 8.05 17.54 -15.43
N LEU A 152 8.80 17.19 -14.39
CA LEU A 152 10.12 17.77 -14.05
C LEU A 152 11.28 17.02 -14.70
N VAL A 153 11.00 15.90 -15.36
CA VAL A 153 11.97 15.04 -16.02
C VAL A 153 11.58 14.78 -17.46
N ARG A 154 12.53 14.34 -18.29
CA ARG A 154 12.26 13.97 -19.68
C ARG A 154 11.28 12.79 -19.76
N ARG A 155 10.47 12.72 -20.80
CA ARG A 155 9.48 11.64 -20.99
C ARG A 155 10.06 10.22 -20.85
N PRO A 156 11.26 9.88 -21.41
CA PRO A 156 11.84 8.54 -21.22
C PRO A 156 12.12 8.20 -19.75
N VAL A 157 12.58 9.20 -18.96
CA VAL A 157 12.81 9.02 -17.52
C VAL A 157 11.49 8.81 -16.77
N ALA A 158 10.44 9.54 -17.13
CA ALA A 158 9.10 9.34 -16.57
C ALA A 158 8.52 7.95 -16.94
N ALA A 159 8.79 7.46 -18.16
CA ALA A 159 8.42 6.12 -18.58
C ALA A 159 9.14 5.04 -17.75
N LEU A 160 10.43 5.24 -17.45
CA LEU A 160 11.20 4.34 -16.59
C LEU A 160 10.62 4.29 -15.17
N VAL A 161 10.18 5.44 -14.60
CA VAL A 161 9.47 5.48 -13.31
C VAL A 161 8.16 4.69 -13.36
N THR A 162 7.42 4.78 -14.48
CA THR A 162 6.22 3.96 -14.69
C THR A 162 6.56 2.47 -14.76
N GLY A 163 7.65 2.10 -15.47
CA GLY A 163 8.16 0.74 -15.51
C GLY A 163 8.50 0.20 -14.12
N ILE A 164 9.17 0.99 -13.27
CA ILE A 164 9.45 0.64 -11.87
C ILE A 164 8.15 0.39 -11.11
N ALA A 165 7.15 1.27 -11.22
CA ALA A 165 5.87 1.09 -10.53
C ALA A 165 5.14 -0.20 -10.96
N VAL A 166 5.17 -0.54 -12.25
CA VAL A 166 4.62 -1.80 -12.78
C VAL A 166 5.41 -3.00 -12.25
N THR A 167 6.74 -2.91 -12.22
CA THR A 167 7.59 -3.99 -11.69
C THR A 167 7.38 -4.19 -10.18
N VAL A 168 7.17 -3.13 -9.41
CA VAL A 168 6.77 -3.23 -7.98
C VAL A 168 5.45 -3.99 -7.85
N ALA A 169 4.45 -3.70 -8.68
CA ALA A 169 3.19 -4.45 -8.67
C ALA A 169 3.42 -5.93 -9.02
N ALA A 170 4.28 -6.24 -10.00
CA ALA A 170 4.63 -7.61 -10.35
C ALA A 170 5.36 -8.33 -9.20
N VAL A 171 6.33 -7.69 -8.54
CA VAL A 171 7.01 -8.23 -7.34
C VAL A 171 5.99 -8.60 -6.26
N GLN A 172 4.98 -7.76 -6.02
CA GLN A 172 3.94 -8.04 -5.02
C GLN A 172 3.05 -9.22 -5.44
N VAL A 173 2.67 -9.30 -6.72
CA VAL A 173 1.92 -10.45 -7.23
C VAL A 173 2.69 -11.75 -7.02
N PHE A 174 3.95 -11.82 -7.46
CA PHE A 174 4.79 -13.00 -7.23
C PHE A 174 4.99 -13.29 -5.74
N GLY A 175 5.18 -12.25 -4.90
CA GLY A 175 5.27 -12.38 -3.45
C GLY A 175 4.01 -13.00 -2.83
N THR A 176 2.81 -12.70 -3.34
CA THR A 176 1.57 -13.36 -2.87
C THR A 176 1.51 -14.83 -3.28
N VAL A 177 2.05 -15.18 -4.46
CA VAL A 177 2.14 -16.59 -4.91
C VAL A 177 3.11 -17.36 -4.03
N VAL A 178 4.30 -16.80 -3.72
CA VAL A 178 5.26 -17.40 -2.77
C VAL A 178 4.59 -17.64 -1.42
N THR A 179 3.92 -16.62 -0.90
CA THR A 179 3.21 -16.72 0.39
C THR A 179 2.10 -17.77 0.36
N GLY A 180 1.35 -17.88 -0.74
CA GLY A 180 0.30 -18.89 -0.93
C GLY A 180 0.82 -20.31 -1.13
N SER A 181 2.09 -20.49 -1.50
CA SER A 181 2.76 -21.79 -1.65
C SER A 181 3.52 -22.20 -0.39
N GLY A 182 3.88 -21.24 0.47
CA GLY A 182 4.72 -21.44 1.65
C GLY A 182 4.00 -22.00 2.90
N PRO A 183 4.71 -22.14 4.03
CA PRO A 183 4.20 -22.80 5.23
C PRO A 183 3.15 -22.00 5.99
N HIS A 184 3.20 -20.66 5.95
CA HIS A 184 2.31 -19.79 6.72
C HIS A 184 1.01 -19.50 5.98
N SER A 185 0.01 -20.38 6.06
CA SER A 185 -1.28 -20.20 5.38
C SER A 185 -2.32 -19.42 6.17
N GLY A 186 -2.11 -19.26 7.47
CA GLY A 186 -3.07 -18.62 8.37
C GLY A 186 -3.92 -19.58 9.18
N ASP A 187 -3.98 -20.85 8.78
CA ASP A 187 -4.64 -21.95 9.49
C ASP A 187 -4.05 -23.28 9.00
N PRO A 188 -3.94 -24.32 9.86
CA PRO A 188 -3.45 -25.63 9.45
C PRO A 188 -4.27 -26.29 8.33
N GLY A 189 -5.59 -26.05 8.28
CA GLY A 189 -6.50 -26.56 7.26
C GLY A 189 -6.56 -25.73 5.98
N ALA A 190 -5.93 -24.57 5.93
CA ALA A 190 -5.98 -23.68 4.77
C ALA A 190 -5.23 -24.26 3.56
N GLY A 191 -5.83 -24.12 2.38
CA GLY A 191 -5.27 -24.59 1.12
C GLY A 191 -3.97 -23.87 0.73
N ARG A 192 -3.21 -24.48 -0.18
CA ARG A 192 -2.01 -23.93 -0.83
C ARG A 192 -2.25 -23.80 -2.33
N THR A 193 -1.41 -23.02 -3.01
CA THR A 193 -1.50 -22.85 -4.48
C THR A 193 -1.16 -24.11 -5.25
N GLY A 194 -0.42 -25.04 -4.66
CA GLY A 194 0.10 -26.24 -5.31
C GLY A 194 1.36 -26.01 -6.13
N PHE A 195 1.87 -24.79 -6.24
CA PHE A 195 3.15 -24.54 -6.87
C PHE A 195 4.32 -24.92 -5.97
N ASP A 196 5.44 -25.31 -6.61
CA ASP A 196 6.70 -25.54 -5.92
C ASP A 196 7.18 -24.24 -5.24
N PRO A 197 7.33 -24.21 -3.91
CA PRO A 197 7.77 -23.02 -3.17
C PRO A 197 9.16 -22.51 -3.58
N GLU A 198 10.08 -23.39 -3.97
CA GLU A 198 11.42 -23.01 -4.39
C GLU A 198 11.37 -22.28 -5.73
N LEU A 199 10.66 -22.86 -6.72
CA LEU A 199 10.50 -22.25 -8.04
C LEU A 199 9.84 -20.87 -7.97
N VAL A 200 8.73 -20.73 -7.22
CA VAL A 200 8.04 -19.42 -7.14
C VAL A 200 8.85 -18.40 -6.35
N SER A 201 9.65 -18.83 -5.36
CA SER A 201 10.57 -17.94 -4.64
C SER A 201 11.69 -17.45 -5.55
N GLN A 202 12.23 -18.31 -6.41
CA GLN A 202 13.22 -17.92 -7.41
C GLN A 202 12.64 -16.90 -8.40
N LEU A 203 11.45 -17.16 -8.96
CA LEU A 203 10.78 -16.22 -9.86
C LEU A 203 10.51 -14.87 -9.20
N HIS A 204 10.12 -14.86 -7.92
CA HIS A 204 9.95 -13.63 -7.16
C HIS A 204 11.28 -12.87 -7.04
N ALA A 205 12.37 -13.55 -6.70
CA ALA A 205 13.69 -12.96 -6.60
C ALA A 205 14.19 -12.40 -7.94
N ASP A 206 13.93 -13.09 -9.06
CA ASP A 206 14.31 -12.62 -10.40
C ASP A 206 13.63 -11.28 -10.75
N VAL A 207 12.34 -11.13 -10.41
CA VAL A 207 11.61 -9.86 -10.62
C VAL A 207 12.12 -8.77 -9.65
N VAL A 208 12.55 -9.13 -8.43
CA VAL A 208 13.21 -8.18 -7.50
C VAL A 208 14.54 -7.70 -8.08
N PHE A 209 15.37 -8.56 -8.66
CA PHE A 209 16.61 -8.14 -9.33
C PHE A 209 16.33 -7.21 -10.51
N LEU A 210 15.29 -7.48 -11.31
CA LEU A 210 14.85 -6.57 -12.36
C LEU A 210 14.47 -5.19 -11.78
N LEU A 211 13.71 -5.15 -10.66
CA LEU A 211 13.31 -3.91 -9.99
C LEU A 211 14.54 -3.10 -9.56
N ILE A 212 15.49 -3.74 -8.88
CA ILE A 212 16.74 -3.09 -8.42
C ILE A 212 17.52 -2.56 -9.63
N GLY A 213 17.66 -3.35 -10.70
CA GLY A 213 18.32 -2.94 -11.93
C GLY A 213 17.67 -1.70 -12.58
N LEU A 214 16.35 -1.67 -12.65
CA LEU A 214 15.59 -0.51 -13.17
C LEU A 214 15.77 0.73 -12.28
N THR A 215 15.79 0.56 -10.96
CA THR A 215 15.97 1.69 -10.01
C THR A 215 17.39 2.24 -10.09
N VAL A 216 18.42 1.38 -10.24
CA VAL A 216 19.80 1.81 -10.49
C VAL A 216 19.92 2.53 -11.83
N ALA A 217 19.33 1.97 -12.91
CA ALA A 217 19.31 2.62 -14.22
C ALA A 217 18.61 4.00 -14.17
N LEU A 218 17.51 4.10 -13.41
CA LEU A 218 16.86 5.40 -13.16
C LEU A 218 17.79 6.38 -12.47
N LEU A 219 18.52 5.99 -11.45
CA LEU A 219 19.47 6.86 -10.75
C LEU A 219 20.55 7.37 -11.70
N VAL A 220 21.16 6.48 -12.51
CA VAL A 220 22.15 6.87 -13.53
C VAL A 220 21.54 7.88 -14.51
N ALA A 221 20.35 7.61 -15.03
CA ALA A 221 19.65 8.53 -15.95
C ALA A 221 19.35 9.88 -15.32
N LEU A 222 18.95 9.94 -14.04
CA LEU A 222 18.66 11.17 -13.30
C LEU A 222 19.92 12.01 -13.06
N TYR A 223 21.08 11.39 -12.84
CA TYR A 223 22.35 12.10 -12.72
C TYR A 223 22.85 12.58 -14.10
N ALA A 224 22.77 11.74 -15.13
CA ALA A 224 23.19 12.07 -16.49
C ALA A 224 22.35 13.20 -17.14
N THR A 225 21.14 13.45 -16.63
CA THR A 225 20.22 14.48 -17.16
C THR A 225 20.05 15.68 -16.24
N ASP A 226 20.88 15.85 -15.21
CA ASP A 226 20.80 16.91 -14.19
C ASP A 226 19.38 17.10 -13.63
N SER A 227 18.66 16.00 -13.46
CA SER A 227 17.29 16.01 -12.97
C SER A 227 17.19 16.59 -11.56
N PRO A 228 16.03 17.17 -11.15
CA PRO A 228 15.88 17.84 -9.86
C PRO A 228 16.22 16.93 -8.67
N GLY A 229 16.89 17.49 -7.65
CA GLY A 229 17.34 16.76 -6.47
C GLY A 229 16.22 16.05 -5.69
N ARG A 230 14.95 16.54 -5.79
CA ARG A 230 13.79 15.85 -5.20
C ARG A 230 13.55 14.45 -5.82
N VAL A 231 13.74 14.33 -7.14
CA VAL A 231 13.54 13.07 -7.86
C VAL A 231 14.69 12.10 -7.54
N ARG A 232 15.93 12.61 -7.57
CA ARG A 232 17.13 11.82 -7.20
C ARG A 232 17.03 11.28 -5.78
N ARG A 233 16.60 12.09 -4.81
CA ARG A 233 16.36 11.62 -3.43
C ARG A 233 15.27 10.56 -3.36
N ALA A 234 14.15 10.75 -4.06
CA ALA A 234 13.06 9.77 -4.05
C ALA A 234 13.50 8.41 -4.62
N ALA A 235 14.27 8.41 -5.72
CA ALA A 235 14.80 7.19 -6.33
C ALA A 235 15.85 6.50 -5.43
N ARG A 236 16.77 7.30 -4.83
CA ARG A 236 17.77 6.74 -3.89
C ARG A 236 17.10 6.12 -2.67
N ASP A 237 16.13 6.79 -2.08
CA ASP A 237 15.44 6.32 -0.88
C ASP A 237 14.64 5.05 -1.18
N LEU A 238 14.04 4.92 -2.39
CA LEU A 238 13.42 3.69 -2.85
C LEU A 238 14.45 2.55 -2.97
N LEU A 239 15.60 2.79 -3.61
CA LEU A 239 16.66 1.79 -3.73
C LEU A 239 17.13 1.28 -2.37
N VAL A 240 17.30 2.18 -1.38
CA VAL A 240 17.68 1.78 -0.02
C VAL A 240 16.65 0.84 0.60
N VAL A 241 15.36 1.12 0.42
CA VAL A 241 14.28 0.25 0.92
C VAL A 241 14.26 -1.08 0.16
N GLU A 242 14.45 -1.09 -1.15
CA GLU A 242 14.55 -2.31 -1.96
C GLU A 242 15.68 -3.22 -1.51
N LEU A 243 16.88 -2.65 -1.28
CA LEU A 243 18.05 -3.40 -0.82
C LEU A 243 17.84 -3.96 0.60
N ALA A 244 17.32 -3.14 1.53
CA ALA A 244 17.00 -3.60 2.88
C ALA A 244 15.97 -4.75 2.85
N GLN A 245 14.95 -4.62 2.00
CA GLN A 245 13.93 -5.65 1.80
C GLN A 245 14.49 -6.94 1.19
N GLY A 246 15.43 -6.81 0.25
CA GLY A 246 16.18 -7.93 -0.33
C GLY A 246 16.97 -8.69 0.73
N VAL A 247 17.70 -7.98 1.60
CA VAL A 247 18.44 -8.59 2.72
C VAL A 247 17.46 -9.34 3.65
N ILE A 248 16.35 -8.72 4.05
CA ILE A 248 15.34 -9.38 4.90
C ILE A 248 14.80 -10.62 4.19
N GLY A 249 14.50 -10.53 2.88
CA GLY A 249 14.01 -11.65 2.07
C GLY A 249 14.97 -12.83 2.02
N TYR A 250 16.24 -12.58 1.81
CA TYR A 250 17.27 -13.64 1.84
C TYR A 250 17.42 -14.25 3.24
N VAL A 251 17.53 -13.42 4.27
CA VAL A 251 17.69 -13.93 5.64
C VAL A 251 16.50 -14.78 6.05
N GLN A 252 15.24 -14.33 5.81
CA GLN A 252 14.07 -15.13 6.15
C GLN A 252 14.02 -16.45 5.39
N TYR A 253 14.42 -16.47 4.10
CA TYR A 253 14.40 -17.68 3.29
C TYR A 253 15.37 -18.73 3.85
N PHE A 254 16.62 -18.36 4.12
CA PHE A 254 17.65 -19.28 4.61
C PHE A 254 17.51 -19.65 6.10
N THR A 255 16.70 -18.92 6.86
CA THR A 255 16.44 -19.20 8.29
C THR A 255 15.11 -19.93 8.55
N GLY A 256 14.42 -20.41 7.49
CA GLY A 256 13.17 -21.16 7.63
C GLY A 256 11.96 -20.29 7.93
N LEU A 257 11.94 -19.05 7.42
CA LEU A 257 10.80 -18.11 7.47
C LEU A 257 10.33 -17.75 8.90
N PRO A 258 11.21 -17.25 9.80
CA PRO A 258 10.78 -16.81 11.13
C PRO A 258 9.70 -15.74 11.05
N VAL A 259 8.66 -15.85 11.88
CA VAL A 259 7.47 -14.98 11.89
C VAL A 259 7.85 -13.49 11.91
N VAL A 260 8.82 -13.09 12.73
CA VAL A 260 9.27 -11.69 12.85
C VAL A 260 9.86 -11.16 11.55
N LEU A 261 10.69 -11.97 10.86
CA LEU A 261 11.28 -11.57 9.57
C LEU A 261 10.23 -11.47 8.48
N VAL A 262 9.25 -12.37 8.46
CA VAL A 262 8.13 -12.30 7.51
C VAL A 262 7.27 -11.05 7.77
N LEU A 263 7.02 -10.69 9.02
CA LEU A 263 6.33 -9.43 9.38
C LEU A 263 7.13 -8.19 8.93
N LEU A 264 8.45 -8.18 9.14
CA LEU A 264 9.32 -7.11 8.66
C LEU A 264 9.33 -7.04 7.13
N HIS A 265 9.28 -8.19 6.45
CA HIS A 265 9.17 -8.25 4.99
C HIS A 265 7.83 -7.69 4.50
N MET A 266 6.72 -7.97 5.19
CA MET A 266 5.42 -7.36 4.89
C MET A 266 5.42 -5.84 5.11
N LEU A 267 6.04 -5.35 6.20
CA LEU A 267 6.24 -3.93 6.41
C LEU A 267 7.08 -3.31 5.28
N GLY A 268 8.13 -4.01 4.82
CA GLY A 268 8.94 -3.59 3.68
C GLY A 268 8.12 -3.48 2.39
N ALA A 269 7.19 -4.39 2.12
CA ALA A 269 6.28 -4.29 0.97
C ALA A 269 5.39 -3.03 1.03
N VAL A 270 4.87 -2.68 2.23
CA VAL A 270 4.16 -1.42 2.48
C VAL A 270 5.05 -0.21 2.20
N LEU A 271 6.29 -0.22 2.69
CA LEU A 271 7.25 0.87 2.48
C LEU A 271 7.63 1.01 1.01
N ILE A 272 7.94 -0.08 0.30
CA ILE A 272 8.22 -0.05 -1.15
C ILE A 272 7.05 0.59 -1.90
N THR A 273 5.80 0.22 -1.59
CA THR A 273 4.61 0.84 -2.18
C THR A 273 4.56 2.34 -1.92
N ALA A 274 4.79 2.77 -0.68
CA ALA A 274 4.78 4.18 -0.30
C ALA A 274 5.91 4.97 -0.97
N PHE A 275 7.13 4.43 -1.02
CA PHE A 275 8.28 5.08 -1.67
C PHE A 275 8.14 5.11 -3.20
N THR A 276 7.53 4.09 -3.82
CA THR A 276 7.17 4.10 -5.23
C THR A 276 6.13 5.19 -5.54
N ALA A 277 5.08 5.31 -4.73
CA ALA A 277 4.10 6.40 -4.85
C ALA A 277 4.78 7.77 -4.71
N ARG A 278 5.74 7.90 -3.78
CA ARG A 278 6.55 9.13 -3.62
C ARG A 278 7.43 9.40 -4.84
N LEU A 279 8.04 8.40 -5.45
CA LEU A 279 8.82 8.55 -6.68
C LEU A 279 7.92 9.01 -7.84
N CYS A 280 6.77 8.36 -8.03
CA CYS A 280 5.78 8.77 -9.03
C CYS A 280 5.26 10.20 -8.82
N TRP A 281 5.17 10.65 -7.58
CA TRP A 281 4.83 12.02 -7.24
C TRP A 281 6.00 12.99 -7.50
N ALA A 282 7.23 12.59 -7.15
CA ALA A 282 8.42 13.44 -7.24
C ALA A 282 8.77 13.89 -8.66
N VAL A 283 8.42 13.09 -9.69
CA VAL A 283 8.66 13.45 -11.11
C VAL A 283 7.73 14.54 -11.62
N ARG A 284 6.76 14.99 -10.83
CA ARG A 284 5.84 16.08 -11.15
C ARG A 284 6.14 17.30 -10.30
N GLY A 285 6.09 18.49 -10.91
CA GLY A 285 6.25 19.79 -10.23
C GLY A 285 5.01 20.20 -9.44
N PRO A 286 5.15 21.14 -8.49
CA PRO A 286 4.01 21.89 -8.00
C PRO A 286 3.43 22.72 -9.16
N ARG A 287 2.14 23.05 -9.10
CA ARG A 287 1.52 23.97 -10.04
C ARG A 287 2.13 25.37 -9.84
N THR A 288 2.59 26.00 -10.90
CA THR A 288 3.07 27.39 -10.83
C THR A 288 1.89 28.35 -10.74
N GLU A 289 2.09 29.55 -10.14
CA GLU A 289 1.05 30.57 -10.03
C GLU A 289 0.51 31.00 -11.41
N ALA A 290 1.37 31.01 -12.44
CA ALA A 290 0.99 31.30 -13.81
C ALA A 290 0.01 30.27 -14.42
N GLU A 291 0.02 28.99 -13.95
CA GLU A 291 -0.92 27.96 -14.37
C GLU A 291 -2.27 28.03 -13.60
N VAL A 292 -2.35 28.86 -12.55
CA VAL A 292 -3.56 29.03 -11.72
C VAL A 292 -4.38 30.24 -12.16
N GLN A 293 -3.73 31.26 -12.76
CA GLN A 293 -4.44 32.43 -13.31
C GLN A 293 -4.99 32.08 -14.71
N PRO A 294 -6.30 32.24 -14.96
CA PRO A 294 -6.82 32.22 -16.32
C PRO A 294 -6.11 33.35 -17.11
N PRO A 295 -5.81 33.14 -18.41
CA PRO A 295 -5.20 34.18 -19.23
C PRO A 295 -6.04 35.46 -19.13
N ALA A 296 -5.38 36.58 -18.90
CA ALA A 296 -5.99 37.90 -18.70
C ALA A 296 -6.94 38.30 -19.84
N ASP A 297 -6.77 37.67 -21.01
CA ASP A 297 -7.52 37.94 -22.24
C ASP A 297 -8.88 37.24 -22.31
N ALA A 298 -9.20 36.34 -21.37
CA ALA A 298 -10.49 35.62 -21.36
C ALA A 298 -11.70 36.54 -21.04
N PHE A 299 -11.48 37.77 -20.59
CA PHE A 299 -12.50 38.74 -20.25
C PHE A 299 -12.56 39.96 -21.21
N ALA A 300 -11.71 39.97 -22.26
CA ALA A 300 -11.58 41.14 -23.16
C ALA A 300 -12.47 41.09 -24.39
N THR A 301 -13.29 40.05 -24.59
CA THR A 301 -14.17 39.89 -25.77
C THR A 301 -15.65 39.90 -25.42
N THR A 302 -16.10 40.90 -24.70
CA THR A 302 -17.56 41.30 -24.67
C THR A 302 -17.64 42.79 -24.44
N ARG A 303 -17.43 43.55 -25.50
CA ARG A 303 -18.03 44.91 -25.71
C ARG A 303 -18.45 45.02 -27.14
#